data_a0b01942854f38fca7d91ec5f20eab31
#
_entry.id   a0b01942854f38fca7d91ec5f20eab31
#
_cell.length_a   1.000
_cell.length_b   1.000
_cell.length_c   1.000
_cell.angle_alpha   90.00
_cell.angle_beta   90.00
_cell.angle_gamma   90.00
#
_symmetry.space_group_name_H-M   'P 1'
#
loop_
_entity.id
_entity.type
_entity.pdbx_description
1 polymer ?
#
loop_
_entity_poly.entity_id
_entity_poly.type
_entity_poly.pdbx_seq_one_letter_code
_entity_poly.pdbx_strand_id
1 'polypeptide(L)'
;MRLKLLTVALALAAMPFASHAEDLLDAYRQARANDPVLSQADSTRLATGEGVTQARALLLPQITAQLSLNQSDPNGPSRSIVTDAAGNPVVDGAGNPVLTSDAGHTRTRELGATISQSVVDFSKYADLKAARSSSEAQDATYEAALQQLATRVATAYFQVLTNDDALTFAKANEQALARQLEQAQQRFDVGLSAITDVQDA
;
A
#
# COMPACT_ATOMS: atom_id res chain seq x y z
N MET A 1 -14.71 61.55 -11.34
CA MET A 1 -13.86 60.35 -11.24
C MET A 1 -13.72 59.81 -9.81
N ARG A 2 -13.71 60.64 -8.78
CA ARG A 2 -13.48 60.19 -7.36
C ARG A 2 -14.64 59.38 -6.76
N LEU A 3 -15.87 59.59 -7.23
CA LEU A 3 -17.06 58.85 -6.69
C LEU A 3 -17.09 57.37 -7.16
N LYS A 4 -16.61 57.08 -8.38
CA LYS A 4 -16.54 55.70 -8.93
C LYS A 4 -15.44 54.85 -8.28
N LEU A 5 -14.40 55.49 -7.78
CA LEU A 5 -13.34 54.80 -7.04
C LEU A 5 -13.79 54.44 -5.61
N LEU A 6 -14.63 55.26 -5.00
CA LEU A 6 -15.18 55.02 -3.65
C LEU A 6 -16.19 53.86 -3.66
N THR A 7 -17.02 53.74 -4.70
CA THR A 7 -17.97 52.62 -4.84
C THR A 7 -17.24 51.28 -5.11
N VAL A 8 -16.14 51.28 -5.86
CA VAL A 8 -15.33 50.06 -6.08
C VAL A 8 -14.58 49.64 -4.82
N ALA A 9 -14.07 50.59 -4.04
CA ALA A 9 -13.43 50.29 -2.75
C ALA A 9 -14.42 49.74 -1.71
N LEU A 10 -15.67 50.26 -1.69
CA LEU A 10 -16.70 49.76 -0.79
C LEU A 10 -17.22 48.37 -1.19
N ALA A 11 -17.27 48.07 -2.48
CA ALA A 11 -17.64 46.73 -2.99
C ALA A 11 -16.55 45.67 -2.69
N LEU A 12 -15.28 46.03 -2.66
CA LEU A 12 -14.18 45.13 -2.29
C LEU A 12 -14.14 44.83 -0.77
N ALA A 13 -14.60 45.77 0.06
CA ALA A 13 -14.69 45.60 1.52
C ALA A 13 -15.88 44.73 1.96
N ALA A 14 -16.85 44.47 1.08
CA ALA A 14 -18.03 43.67 1.33
C ALA A 14 -17.87 42.20 0.90
N MET A 15 -16.66 41.72 0.55
CA MET A 15 -16.44 40.31 0.38
C MET A 15 -16.56 39.65 1.76
N PRO A 16 -17.55 38.77 1.99
CA PRO A 16 -17.56 37.97 3.20
C PRO A 16 -16.28 37.14 3.16
N PHE A 17 -15.37 37.36 4.09
CA PHE A 17 -14.41 36.35 4.46
C PHE A 17 -15.24 35.16 4.90
N ALA A 18 -15.46 34.21 4.00
CA ALA A 18 -16.03 32.93 4.35
C ALA A 18 -15.04 32.32 5.36
N SER A 19 -15.32 32.54 6.64
CA SER A 19 -14.74 31.76 7.71
C SER A 19 -15.17 30.33 7.42
N HIS A 20 -14.32 29.58 6.76
CA HIS A 20 -14.47 28.15 6.67
C HIS A 20 -14.21 27.61 8.09
N ALA A 21 -15.26 27.57 8.90
CA ALA A 21 -15.29 26.63 9.99
C ALA A 21 -15.19 25.25 9.30
N GLU A 22 -14.05 24.60 9.41
CA GLU A 22 -13.90 23.24 8.89
C GLU A 22 -14.96 22.37 9.55
N ASP A 23 -15.99 22.04 8.76
CA ASP A 23 -17.06 21.17 9.23
C ASP A 23 -16.57 19.72 9.26
N LEU A 24 -17.10 18.93 10.19
CA LEU A 24 -16.84 17.49 10.30
C LEU A 24 -16.97 16.78 8.94
N LEU A 25 -17.93 17.21 8.12
CA LEU A 25 -18.13 16.65 6.79
C LEU A 25 -16.97 16.95 5.84
N ASP A 26 -16.39 18.14 5.92
CA ASP A 26 -15.25 18.52 5.10
C ASP A 26 -13.99 17.80 5.56
N ALA A 27 -13.77 17.66 6.86
CA ALA A 27 -12.71 16.83 7.44
C ALA A 27 -12.83 15.37 6.97
N TYR A 28 -14.06 14.82 6.96
CA TYR A 28 -14.29 13.46 6.47
C TYR A 28 -14.00 13.33 4.96
N ARG A 29 -14.39 14.29 4.14
CA ARG A 29 -14.12 14.29 2.69
C ARG A 29 -12.62 14.33 2.40
N GLN A 30 -11.87 15.16 3.11
CA GLN A 30 -10.43 15.25 2.99
C GLN A 30 -9.74 13.95 3.44
N ALA A 31 -10.17 13.39 4.57
CA ALA A 31 -9.67 12.12 5.07
C ALA A 31 -9.94 10.99 4.07
N ARG A 32 -11.16 10.90 3.52
CA ARG A 32 -11.53 9.88 2.52
C ARG A 32 -10.64 9.92 1.27
N ALA A 33 -10.19 11.11 0.87
CA ALA A 33 -9.31 11.27 -0.30
C ALA A 33 -7.84 10.92 -0.02
N ASN A 34 -7.40 10.99 1.26
CA ASN A 34 -5.98 10.94 1.61
C ASN A 34 -5.64 9.86 2.65
N ASP A 35 -6.61 9.10 3.17
CA ASP A 35 -6.35 8.10 4.22
C ASP A 35 -5.61 6.88 3.65
N PRO A 36 -4.40 6.59 4.14
CA PRO A 36 -3.60 5.47 3.63
C PRO A 36 -4.20 4.10 3.98
N VAL A 37 -4.94 3.99 5.09
CA VAL A 37 -5.58 2.73 5.51
C VAL A 37 -6.72 2.39 4.56
N LEU A 38 -7.52 3.40 4.18
CA LEU A 38 -8.58 3.21 3.20
C LEU A 38 -8.01 2.87 1.81
N SER A 39 -6.94 3.54 1.39
CA SER A 39 -6.24 3.25 0.14
C SER A 39 -5.66 1.83 0.11
N GLN A 40 -5.12 1.36 1.22
CA GLN A 40 -4.67 -0.03 1.36
C GLN A 40 -5.83 -1.01 1.26
N ALA A 41 -6.96 -0.75 1.92
CA ALA A 41 -8.15 -1.59 1.84
C ALA A 41 -8.70 -1.68 0.41
N ASP A 42 -8.72 -0.55 -0.34
CA ASP A 42 -9.13 -0.52 -1.74
C ASP A 42 -8.17 -1.31 -2.65
N SER A 43 -6.85 -1.15 -2.45
CA SER A 43 -5.84 -1.90 -3.19
C SER A 43 -5.96 -3.41 -2.95
N THR A 44 -6.25 -3.82 -1.71
CA THR A 44 -6.48 -5.24 -1.35
C THR A 44 -7.76 -5.76 -2.01
N ARG A 45 -8.82 -4.95 -2.01
CA ARG A 45 -10.08 -5.26 -2.69
C ARG A 45 -9.88 -5.50 -4.18
N LEU A 46 -9.16 -4.59 -4.85
CA LEU A 46 -8.85 -4.71 -6.28
C LEU A 46 -7.99 -5.95 -6.55
N ALA A 47 -6.95 -6.19 -5.76
CA ALA A 47 -6.08 -7.38 -5.91
C ALA A 47 -6.85 -8.68 -5.72
N THR A 48 -7.77 -8.75 -4.75
CA THR A 48 -8.62 -9.93 -4.54
C THR A 48 -9.61 -10.11 -5.70
N GLY A 49 -10.15 -9.01 -6.24
CA GLY A 49 -11.02 -9.02 -7.42
C GLY A 49 -10.34 -9.61 -8.66
N GLU A 50 -9.03 -9.34 -8.86
CA GLU A 50 -8.25 -9.96 -9.94
C GLU A 50 -8.13 -11.48 -9.80
N GLY A 51 -8.28 -12.03 -8.61
CA GLY A 51 -8.36 -13.48 -8.37
C GLY A 51 -9.50 -14.15 -9.15
N VAL A 52 -10.62 -13.44 -9.37
CA VAL A 52 -11.73 -13.93 -10.19
C VAL A 52 -11.32 -14.03 -11.67
N THR A 53 -10.57 -13.03 -12.15
CA THR A 53 -10.04 -13.02 -13.53
C THR A 53 -9.05 -14.17 -13.73
N GLN A 54 -8.16 -14.41 -12.75
CA GLN A 54 -7.21 -15.52 -12.77
C GLN A 54 -7.92 -16.89 -12.75
N ALA A 55 -8.91 -17.07 -11.86
CA ALA A 55 -9.68 -18.30 -11.79
C ALA A 55 -10.47 -18.56 -13.10
N ARG A 56 -10.99 -17.50 -13.75
CA ARG A 56 -11.63 -17.59 -15.04
C ARG A 56 -10.63 -17.95 -16.15
N ALA A 57 -9.42 -17.39 -16.11
CA ALA A 57 -8.37 -17.67 -17.08
C ALA A 57 -7.99 -19.16 -17.11
N LEU A 58 -8.04 -19.87 -15.97
CA LEU A 58 -7.76 -21.31 -15.90
C LEU A 58 -8.80 -22.19 -16.65
N LEU A 59 -9.95 -21.64 -17.00
CA LEU A 59 -10.97 -22.31 -17.84
C LEU A 59 -10.72 -22.08 -19.33
N LEU A 60 -9.80 -21.20 -19.71
CA LEU A 60 -9.43 -20.91 -21.09
C LEU A 60 -8.26 -21.78 -21.53
N PRO A 61 -8.00 -21.92 -22.85
CA PRO A 61 -6.80 -22.58 -23.35
C PRO A 61 -5.52 -21.97 -22.79
N GLN A 62 -4.67 -22.80 -22.22
CA GLN A 62 -3.36 -22.40 -21.70
C GLN A 62 -2.30 -22.67 -22.77
N ILE A 63 -1.54 -21.66 -23.14
CA ILE A 63 -0.43 -21.76 -24.10
C ILE A 63 0.87 -21.56 -23.32
N THR A 64 1.73 -22.57 -23.34
CA THR A 64 3.04 -22.51 -22.71
C THR A 64 4.10 -22.66 -23.79
N ALA A 65 5.04 -21.72 -23.86
CA ALA A 65 6.24 -21.83 -24.70
C ALA A 65 7.47 -21.98 -23.82
N GLN A 66 8.34 -22.92 -24.15
CA GLN A 66 9.57 -23.22 -23.42
C GLN A 66 10.74 -23.21 -24.39
N LEU A 67 11.80 -22.49 -24.05
CA LEU A 67 13.10 -22.54 -24.68
C LEU A 67 14.11 -23.06 -23.65
N SER A 68 14.72 -24.21 -23.91
CA SER A 68 15.83 -24.73 -23.11
C SER A 68 17.11 -24.68 -23.91
N LEU A 69 18.17 -24.26 -23.25
CA LEU A 69 19.55 -24.23 -23.75
C LEU A 69 20.39 -25.07 -22.79
N ASN A 70 20.75 -26.28 -23.23
CA ASN A 70 21.61 -27.17 -22.50
C ASN A 70 22.99 -27.21 -23.12
N GLN A 71 24.01 -26.90 -22.35
CA GLN A 71 25.41 -27.17 -22.71
C GLN A 71 25.92 -28.25 -21.79
N SER A 72 26.38 -29.36 -22.36
CA SER A 72 27.05 -30.41 -21.62
C SER A 72 28.52 -30.42 -22.01
N ASP A 73 29.35 -30.13 -21.03
CA ASP A 73 30.82 -30.23 -21.13
C ASP A 73 31.24 -31.45 -20.30
N PRO A 74 31.45 -32.62 -20.92
CA PRO A 74 31.98 -33.77 -20.16
C PRO A 74 33.35 -33.43 -19.61
N ASN A 75 33.50 -33.44 -18.30
CA ASN A 75 34.76 -33.22 -17.60
C ASN A 75 35.72 -34.42 -17.87
N GLY A 76 36.35 -34.39 -19.02
CA GLY A 76 37.32 -35.37 -19.45
C GLY A 76 36.99 -36.04 -20.79
N PRO A 77 37.98 -36.57 -21.48
CA PRO A 77 37.76 -37.28 -22.74
C PRO A 77 36.95 -38.55 -22.48
N SER A 78 35.74 -38.59 -23.02
CA SER A 78 35.02 -39.87 -23.13
C SER A 78 35.78 -40.75 -24.08
N ARG A 79 36.35 -41.83 -23.55
CA ARG A 79 37.10 -42.85 -24.36
C ARG A 79 36.09 -43.90 -24.76
N SER A 80 35.77 -43.94 -26.04
CA SER A 80 34.97 -44.99 -26.63
C SER A 80 35.89 -45.94 -27.39
N ILE A 81 35.64 -47.25 -27.31
CA ILE A 81 36.34 -48.26 -28.13
C ILE A 81 35.81 -48.10 -29.55
N VAL A 82 36.71 -47.92 -30.50
CA VAL A 82 36.33 -47.91 -31.93
C VAL A 82 35.96 -49.36 -32.30
N THR A 83 34.73 -49.50 -32.85
CA THR A 83 34.24 -50.79 -33.37
C THR A 83 34.19 -50.78 -34.89
N ASP A 84 34.43 -51.93 -35.52
CA ASP A 84 34.21 -52.11 -36.97
C ASP A 84 32.72 -52.18 -37.35
N ALA A 85 32.44 -52.35 -38.66
CA ALA A 85 31.05 -52.40 -39.13
C ALA A 85 30.30 -53.69 -38.67
N ALA A 86 31.02 -54.69 -38.13
CA ALA A 86 30.45 -55.89 -37.53
C ALA A 86 30.27 -55.76 -36.01
N GLY A 87 30.66 -54.60 -35.39
CA GLY A 87 30.57 -54.37 -33.95
C GLY A 87 31.73 -54.87 -33.12
N ASN A 88 32.83 -55.38 -33.76
CA ASN A 88 34.00 -55.86 -33.04
C ASN A 88 34.97 -54.69 -32.70
N PRO A 89 35.65 -54.72 -31.58
CA PRO A 89 36.69 -53.75 -31.24
C PRO A 89 37.83 -53.74 -32.30
N VAL A 90 38.12 -52.58 -32.85
CA VAL A 90 39.29 -52.36 -33.66
C VAL A 90 40.51 -52.36 -32.72
N VAL A 91 41.48 -53.22 -32.98
CA VAL A 91 42.74 -53.34 -32.18
C VAL A 91 43.93 -52.75 -32.94
N ASP A 92 44.89 -52.18 -32.22
CA ASP A 92 46.15 -51.72 -32.79
C ASP A 92 47.08 -52.89 -33.11
N GLY A 93 48.25 -52.61 -33.73
CA GLY A 93 49.28 -53.68 -34.06
C GLY A 93 49.86 -54.43 -32.88
N ALA A 94 49.58 -54.03 -31.64
CA ALA A 94 49.96 -54.66 -30.37
C ALA A 94 48.74 -55.36 -29.71
N GLY A 95 47.58 -55.43 -30.34
CA GLY A 95 46.37 -56.10 -29.84
C GLY A 95 45.58 -55.31 -28.83
N ASN A 96 45.82 -53.97 -28.63
CA ASN A 96 45.05 -53.15 -27.72
C ASN A 96 43.87 -52.50 -28.45
N PRO A 97 42.70 -52.33 -27.80
CA PRO A 97 41.60 -51.62 -28.39
C PRO A 97 41.98 -50.19 -28.74
N VAL A 98 41.67 -49.77 -29.96
CA VAL A 98 41.78 -48.36 -30.36
C VAL A 98 40.70 -47.55 -29.67
N LEU A 99 41.12 -46.54 -28.89
CA LEU A 99 40.23 -45.64 -28.20
C LEU A 99 40.14 -44.32 -28.96
N THR A 100 38.93 -43.88 -29.21
CA THR A 100 38.69 -42.49 -29.65
C THR A 100 38.31 -41.65 -28.48
N SER A 101 38.86 -40.45 -28.37
CA SER A 101 38.46 -39.46 -27.40
C SER A 101 37.53 -38.47 -28.10
N ASP A 102 36.27 -38.50 -27.77
CA ASP A 102 35.33 -37.51 -28.21
C ASP A 102 35.14 -36.48 -27.07
N ALA A 103 35.85 -35.38 -27.15
CA ALA A 103 35.71 -34.25 -26.27
C ALA A 103 34.65 -33.27 -26.85
N GLY A 104 33.50 -33.85 -27.16
CA GLY A 104 32.42 -33.06 -27.80
C GLY A 104 31.68 -32.20 -26.81
N HIS A 105 31.84 -30.89 -26.90
CA HIS A 105 30.87 -29.96 -26.29
C HIS A 105 29.50 -30.11 -26.99
N THR A 106 28.51 -30.57 -26.27
CA THR A 106 27.18 -30.74 -26.82
C THR A 106 26.33 -29.54 -26.38
N ARG A 107 25.84 -28.79 -27.38
CA ARG A 107 24.82 -27.73 -27.18
C ARG A 107 23.52 -28.23 -27.72
N THR A 108 22.56 -28.40 -26.82
CA THR A 108 21.18 -28.72 -27.21
C THR A 108 20.30 -27.48 -27.02
N ARG A 109 19.57 -27.11 -28.06
CA ARG A 109 18.53 -26.08 -28.04
C ARG A 109 17.21 -26.75 -28.29
N GLU A 110 16.31 -26.60 -27.36
CA GLU A 110 14.96 -27.18 -27.47
C GLU A 110 13.95 -26.07 -27.36
N LEU A 111 13.12 -25.95 -28.37
CA LEU A 111 11.96 -25.04 -28.39
C LEU A 111 10.70 -25.90 -28.43
N GLY A 112 9.89 -25.78 -27.38
CA GLY A 112 8.60 -26.46 -27.26
C GLY A 112 7.47 -25.45 -27.10
N ALA A 113 6.31 -25.75 -27.68
CA ALA A 113 5.06 -25.04 -27.41
C ALA A 113 3.96 -26.08 -27.13
N THR A 114 3.22 -25.87 -26.05
CA THR A 114 2.14 -26.75 -25.63
C THR A 114 0.86 -25.94 -25.45
N ILE A 115 -0.24 -26.43 -26.00
CA ILE A 115 -1.59 -25.89 -25.78
C ILE A 115 -2.37 -26.93 -25.00
N SER A 116 -2.89 -26.54 -23.83
CA SER A 116 -3.75 -27.42 -23.02
C SER A 116 -5.03 -26.69 -22.62
N GLN A 117 -6.15 -27.39 -22.64
CA GLN A 117 -7.44 -26.86 -22.20
C GLN A 117 -8.20 -27.94 -21.42
N SER A 118 -8.69 -27.57 -20.26
CA SER A 118 -9.62 -28.40 -19.50
C SER A 118 -11.02 -28.21 -20.07
N VAL A 119 -11.59 -29.25 -20.67
CA VAL A 119 -12.94 -29.18 -21.25
C VAL A 119 -14.00 -29.33 -20.16
N VAL A 120 -13.80 -30.24 -19.21
CA VAL A 120 -14.65 -30.45 -18.05
C VAL A 120 -13.77 -30.63 -16.82
N ASP A 121 -13.85 -29.67 -15.89
CA ASP A 121 -13.12 -29.72 -14.63
C ASP A 121 -13.92 -29.01 -13.55
N PHE A 122 -14.62 -29.80 -12.75
CA PHE A 122 -15.48 -29.28 -11.68
C PHE A 122 -14.69 -28.54 -10.59
N SER A 123 -13.41 -28.88 -10.39
CA SER A 123 -12.59 -28.19 -9.40
C SER A 123 -12.36 -26.74 -9.81
N LYS A 124 -12.05 -26.47 -11.07
CA LYS A 124 -11.86 -25.11 -11.60
C LYS A 124 -13.13 -24.25 -11.55
N TYR A 125 -14.30 -24.88 -11.74
CA TYR A 125 -15.58 -24.17 -11.52
C TYR A 125 -15.82 -23.85 -10.04
N ALA A 126 -15.46 -24.77 -9.15
CA ALA A 126 -15.52 -24.52 -7.70
C ALA A 126 -14.56 -23.42 -7.27
N ASP A 127 -13.33 -23.41 -7.82
CA ASP A 127 -12.33 -22.38 -7.57
C ASP A 127 -12.80 -21.00 -8.05
N LEU A 128 -13.42 -20.93 -9.26
CA LEU A 128 -14.01 -19.69 -9.75
C LEU A 128 -15.14 -19.19 -8.81
N LYS A 129 -15.97 -20.10 -8.33
CA LYS A 129 -17.03 -19.74 -7.35
C LYS A 129 -16.43 -19.24 -6.04
N ALA A 130 -15.41 -19.92 -5.53
CA ALA A 130 -14.70 -19.52 -4.31
C ALA A 130 -14.03 -18.14 -4.48
N ALA A 131 -13.38 -17.87 -5.63
CA ALA A 131 -12.78 -16.58 -5.94
C ALA A 131 -13.83 -15.44 -5.96
N ARG A 132 -15.03 -15.70 -6.49
CA ARG A 132 -16.12 -14.71 -6.47
C ARG A 132 -16.58 -14.42 -5.05
N SER A 133 -16.82 -15.45 -4.25
CA SER A 133 -17.22 -15.26 -2.85
C SER A 133 -16.14 -14.55 -2.03
N SER A 134 -14.85 -14.81 -2.33
CA SER A 134 -13.73 -14.08 -1.71
C SER A 134 -13.71 -12.61 -2.11
N SER A 135 -14.01 -12.28 -3.37
CA SER A 135 -14.13 -10.90 -3.84
C SER A 135 -15.29 -10.18 -3.14
N GLU A 136 -16.46 -10.80 -3.03
CA GLU A 136 -17.62 -10.23 -2.34
C GLU A 136 -17.32 -10.01 -0.83
N ALA A 137 -16.62 -10.94 -0.18
CA ALA A 137 -16.19 -10.76 1.21
C ALA A 137 -15.21 -9.60 1.37
N GLN A 138 -14.34 -9.39 0.39
CA GLN A 138 -13.40 -8.26 0.41
C GLN A 138 -14.10 -6.92 0.14
N ASP A 139 -15.16 -6.88 -0.68
CA ASP A 139 -16.00 -5.70 -0.84
C ASP A 139 -16.65 -5.30 0.51
N ALA A 140 -17.19 -6.27 1.27
CA ALA A 140 -17.73 -6.02 2.61
C ALA A 140 -16.65 -5.53 3.59
N THR A 141 -15.42 -6.02 3.47
CA THR A 141 -14.28 -5.56 4.28
C THR A 141 -13.92 -4.11 3.97
N TYR A 142 -13.96 -3.72 2.71
CA TYR A 142 -13.76 -2.32 2.30
C TYR A 142 -14.85 -1.38 2.84
N GLU A 143 -16.13 -1.81 2.80
CA GLU A 143 -17.22 -1.04 3.40
C GLU A 143 -17.04 -0.88 4.92
N ALA A 144 -16.57 -1.91 5.61
CA ALA A 144 -16.22 -1.80 7.03
C ALA A 144 -15.07 -0.81 7.27
N ALA A 145 -14.07 -0.75 6.40
CA ALA A 145 -12.99 0.22 6.48
C ALA A 145 -13.48 1.67 6.29
N LEU A 146 -14.47 1.90 5.40
CA LEU A 146 -15.13 3.20 5.25
C LEU A 146 -15.86 3.64 6.52
N GLN A 147 -16.59 2.73 7.17
CA GLN A 147 -17.27 3.01 8.45
C GLN A 147 -16.27 3.32 9.56
N GLN A 148 -15.16 2.57 9.63
CA GLN A 148 -14.09 2.83 10.59
C GLN A 148 -13.42 4.18 10.34
N LEU A 149 -13.24 4.59 9.09
CA LEU A 149 -12.71 5.92 8.75
C LEU A 149 -13.62 7.02 9.33
N ALA A 150 -14.94 6.90 9.14
CA ALA A 150 -15.89 7.88 9.67
C ALA A 150 -15.77 8.01 11.20
N THR A 151 -15.66 6.89 11.91
CA THR A 151 -15.47 6.88 13.37
C THR A 151 -14.15 7.51 13.79
N ARG A 152 -13.03 7.18 13.11
CA ARG A 152 -11.71 7.77 13.40
C ARG A 152 -11.71 9.28 13.19
N VAL A 153 -12.28 9.75 12.09
CA VAL A 153 -12.37 11.17 11.78
C VAL A 153 -13.21 11.91 12.82
N ALA A 154 -14.39 11.37 13.17
CA ALA A 154 -15.23 11.97 14.18
C ALA A 154 -14.54 12.07 15.53
N THR A 155 -13.87 10.98 15.96
CA THR A 155 -13.12 10.96 17.21
C THR A 155 -12.01 12.00 17.22
N ALA A 156 -11.21 12.08 16.16
CA ALA A 156 -10.12 13.05 16.04
C ALA A 156 -10.66 14.49 16.01
N TYR A 157 -11.73 14.74 15.28
CA TYR A 157 -12.36 16.06 15.20
C TYR A 157 -12.84 16.56 16.56
N PHE A 158 -13.59 15.73 17.30
CA PHE A 158 -14.06 16.10 18.64
C PHE A 158 -12.91 16.22 19.64
N GLN A 159 -11.84 15.46 19.48
CA GLN A 159 -10.65 15.62 20.33
C GLN A 159 -10.00 16.99 20.12
N VAL A 160 -9.91 17.47 18.87
CA VAL A 160 -9.39 18.81 18.57
C VAL A 160 -10.26 19.87 19.20
N LEU A 161 -11.60 19.80 19.07
CA LEU A 161 -12.52 20.76 19.70
C LEU A 161 -12.37 20.77 21.23
N THR A 162 -12.32 19.59 21.85
CA THR A 162 -12.13 19.49 23.31
C THR A 162 -10.81 20.12 23.77
N ASN A 163 -9.74 19.93 22.99
CA ASN A 163 -8.44 20.53 23.32
C ASN A 163 -8.43 22.05 23.12
N ASP A 164 -9.15 22.57 22.13
CA ASP A 164 -9.30 24.02 21.90
C ASP A 164 -10.10 24.69 23.01
N ASP A 165 -11.21 24.06 23.44
CA ASP A 165 -11.97 24.50 24.62
C ASP A 165 -11.10 24.49 25.89
N ALA A 166 -10.33 23.42 26.11
CA ALA A 166 -9.41 23.31 27.25
C ALA A 166 -8.35 24.41 27.23
N LEU A 167 -7.79 24.71 26.04
CA LEU A 167 -6.85 25.81 25.88
C LEU A 167 -7.48 27.18 26.19
N THR A 168 -8.69 27.40 25.72
CA THR A 168 -9.44 28.63 26.00
C THR A 168 -9.71 28.80 27.49
N PHE A 169 -10.11 27.71 28.16
CA PHE A 169 -10.30 27.68 29.61
C PHE A 169 -8.99 27.95 30.38
N ALA A 170 -7.87 27.32 29.98
CA ALA A 170 -6.57 27.53 30.63
C ALA A 170 -6.12 28.97 30.48
N LYS A 171 -6.27 29.60 29.34
CA LYS A 171 -5.94 31.02 29.11
C LYS A 171 -6.81 31.94 29.93
N ALA A 172 -8.09 31.67 30.07
CA ALA A 172 -8.99 32.45 30.91
C ALA A 172 -8.62 32.34 32.40
N ASN A 173 -8.24 31.13 32.85
CA ASN A 173 -7.79 30.88 34.21
C ASN A 173 -6.46 31.61 34.52
N GLU A 174 -5.48 31.53 33.61
CA GLU A 174 -4.23 32.27 33.69
C GLU A 174 -4.46 33.77 33.88
N GLN A 175 -5.36 34.36 33.05
CA GLN A 175 -5.72 35.78 33.15
C GLN A 175 -6.41 36.12 34.49
N ALA A 176 -7.26 35.22 35.00
CA ALA A 176 -7.93 35.41 36.27
C ALA A 176 -6.93 35.41 37.42
N LEU A 177 -6.01 34.44 37.44
CA LEU A 177 -4.93 34.36 38.44
C LEU A 177 -3.98 35.56 38.34
N ALA A 178 -3.61 36.00 37.16
CA ALA A 178 -2.78 37.20 36.97
C ALA A 178 -3.44 38.47 37.57
N ARG A 179 -4.76 38.61 37.35
CA ARG A 179 -5.51 39.73 37.96
C ARG A 179 -5.60 39.61 39.49
N GLN A 180 -5.75 38.39 40.00
CA GLN A 180 -5.77 38.15 41.44
C GLN A 180 -4.42 38.53 42.10
N LEU A 181 -3.30 38.11 41.48
CA LEU A 181 -1.96 38.50 41.90
C LEU A 181 -1.78 40.01 41.85
N GLU A 182 -2.18 40.68 40.76
CA GLU A 182 -2.12 42.14 40.66
C GLU A 182 -2.91 42.83 41.75
N GLN A 183 -4.12 42.37 42.08
CA GLN A 183 -4.93 42.91 43.19
C GLN A 183 -4.26 42.66 44.55
N ALA A 184 -3.68 41.48 44.79
CA ALA A 184 -2.97 41.21 46.04
C ALA A 184 -1.75 42.13 46.18
N GLN A 185 -1.00 42.33 45.10
CA GLN A 185 0.15 43.23 45.06
C GLN A 185 -0.27 44.69 45.37
N GLN A 186 -1.33 45.20 44.72
CA GLN A 186 -1.83 46.56 44.97
C GLN A 186 -2.30 46.77 46.43
N ARG A 187 -2.94 45.76 47.04
CA ARG A 187 -3.33 45.80 48.46
C ARG A 187 -2.13 45.80 49.38
N PHE A 188 -1.10 45.05 49.07
CA PHE A 188 0.17 45.06 49.82
C PHE A 188 0.87 46.43 49.74
N ASP A 189 0.96 47.01 48.54
CA ASP A 189 1.61 48.31 48.30
C ASP A 189 0.98 49.48 49.08
N VAL A 190 -0.32 49.37 49.34
CA VAL A 190 -1.07 50.37 50.16
C VAL A 190 -1.20 49.95 51.63
N GLY A 191 -0.56 48.87 52.05
CA GLY A 191 -0.51 48.43 53.46
C GLY A 191 -1.76 47.71 53.97
N LEU A 192 -2.65 47.24 53.08
CA LEU A 192 -3.92 46.61 53.43
C LEU A 192 -3.83 45.05 53.49
N SER A 193 -2.72 44.44 53.10
CA SER A 193 -2.52 42.99 53.19
C SER A 193 -1.06 42.65 53.52
N ALA A 194 -0.83 41.42 53.98
CA ALA A 194 0.50 40.90 54.28
C ALA A 194 1.21 40.41 53.01
N ILE A 195 2.55 40.37 53.04
CA ILE A 195 3.35 39.84 51.90
C ILE A 195 3.06 38.38 51.64
N THR A 196 2.60 37.61 52.62
CA THR A 196 2.15 36.22 52.46
C THR A 196 0.98 36.09 51.54
N ASP A 197 0.02 37.06 51.53
CA ASP A 197 -1.14 37.06 50.67
C ASP A 197 -0.76 37.20 49.18
N VAL A 198 0.34 37.91 48.91
CA VAL A 198 0.90 38.04 47.54
C VAL A 198 1.62 36.77 47.11
N GLN A 199 2.24 36.04 48.05
CA GLN A 199 2.92 34.77 47.71
C GLN A 199 1.95 33.62 47.51
N ASP A 200 0.77 33.69 48.15
CA ASP A 200 -0.29 32.68 48.00
C ASP A 200 -1.21 32.93 46.77
N ALA A 201 -1.19 34.12 46.19
CA ALA A 201 -2.00 34.52 45.08
C ALA A 201 -1.36 34.14 43.73
#